data_7618eb23dfbf304ee4073b144822a789
#
_entry.id   7618eb23dfbf304ee4073b144822a789
#
_cell.length_a   1.000
_cell.length_b   1.000
_cell.length_c   1.000
_cell.angle_alpha   90.00
_cell.angle_beta   90.00
_cell.angle_gamma   90.00
#
_symmetry.space_group_name_H-M   'P 1'
#
loop_
_entity.id
_entity.type
_entity.pdbx_description
1 polymer ?
#
loop_
_entity_poly.entity_id
_entity_poly.type
_entity_poly.pdbx_seq_one_letter_code
_entity_poly.pdbx_strand_id
1 'polypeptide(L)'
;MSKTYGVGIAGLGTVGSGFLKQLKNFKTPSQKTANINVIKIAVKNLRKKRSLSVKSLPLTTDTMSLATNDNVDILIELIGGSKGIAYKVVKKALQNKKHVITANKALLAVHGNELSKIAEQNNVCLNYEAAIAGGIPIVK
;
A
#
# COMPACT_ATOMS: atom_id res chain seq x y z
N MET A 1 -22.37 -11.07 -5.64
CA MET A 1 -21.09 -11.52 -5.05
C MET A 1 -20.28 -10.28 -4.66
N SER A 2 -19.68 -10.26 -3.47
CA SER A 2 -18.76 -9.18 -3.07
C SER A 2 -17.46 -9.32 -3.84
N LYS A 3 -16.95 -8.22 -4.41
CA LYS A 3 -15.65 -8.21 -5.09
C LYS A 3 -14.52 -8.35 -4.07
N THR A 4 -13.54 -9.21 -4.34
CA THR A 4 -12.34 -9.36 -3.50
C THR A 4 -11.19 -8.62 -4.16
N TYR A 5 -10.50 -7.76 -3.40
CA TYR A 5 -9.31 -7.05 -3.86
C TYR A 5 -8.06 -7.64 -3.21
N GLY A 6 -7.07 -7.95 -4.04
CA GLY A 6 -5.75 -8.34 -3.61
C GLY A 6 -4.91 -7.13 -3.20
N VAL A 7 -4.32 -7.16 -2.02
CA VAL A 7 -3.51 -6.06 -1.49
C VAL A 7 -2.07 -6.50 -1.30
N GLY A 8 -1.15 -5.70 -1.85
CA GLY A 8 0.28 -5.77 -1.57
C GLY A 8 0.68 -4.65 -0.61
N ILE A 9 1.44 -4.96 0.42
CA ILE A 9 1.88 -3.98 1.42
C ILE A 9 3.40 -3.83 1.36
N ALA A 10 3.88 -2.64 1.08
CA ALA A 10 5.30 -2.31 1.10
C ALA A 10 5.65 -1.61 2.43
N GLY A 11 6.28 -2.35 3.34
CA GLY A 11 6.66 -1.89 4.67
C GLY A 11 5.77 -2.44 5.78
N LEU A 12 6.41 -3.00 6.81
CA LEU A 12 5.76 -3.54 8.00
C LEU A 12 6.44 -2.98 9.26
N GLY A 13 6.48 -1.65 9.33
CA GLY A 13 6.89 -0.90 10.51
C GLY A 13 5.70 -0.62 11.44
N THR A 14 5.75 0.48 12.19
CA THR A 14 4.68 0.89 13.11
C THR A 14 3.36 1.08 12.38
N VAL A 15 3.36 1.81 11.26
CA VAL A 15 2.14 2.10 10.48
C VAL A 15 1.59 0.83 9.84
N GLY A 16 2.44 0.03 9.19
CA GLY A 16 2.02 -1.23 8.56
C GLY A 16 1.47 -2.25 9.55
N SER A 17 2.07 -2.37 10.74
CA SER A 17 1.57 -3.23 11.81
C SER A 17 0.22 -2.74 12.36
N GLY A 18 0.06 -1.41 12.51
CA GLY A 18 -1.20 -0.79 12.90
C GLY A 18 -2.32 -1.05 11.87
N PHE A 19 -2.01 -0.86 10.60
CA PHE A 19 -2.93 -1.14 9.50
C PHE A 19 -3.42 -2.60 9.52
N LEU A 20 -2.52 -3.57 9.63
CA LEU A 20 -2.91 -4.99 9.68
C LEU A 20 -3.77 -5.33 10.90
N LYS A 21 -3.51 -4.73 12.07
CA LYS A 21 -4.36 -4.90 13.25
C LYS A 21 -5.77 -4.37 12.99
N GLN A 22 -5.89 -3.18 12.41
CA GLN A 22 -7.18 -2.59 12.07
C GLN A 22 -7.91 -3.44 11.02
N LEU A 23 -7.21 -3.91 9.99
CA LEU A 23 -7.80 -4.75 8.95
C LEU A 23 -8.40 -6.05 9.52
N LYS A 24 -7.74 -6.69 10.48
CA LYS A 24 -8.25 -7.89 11.17
C LYS A 24 -9.50 -7.61 12.00
N ASN A 25 -9.60 -6.42 12.58
CA ASN A 25 -10.70 -6.02 13.46
C ASN A 25 -11.84 -5.34 12.70
N PHE A 26 -11.61 -5.01 11.44
CA PHE A 26 -12.58 -4.30 10.60
C PHE A 26 -13.71 -5.24 10.19
N LYS A 27 -14.80 -5.19 10.95
CA LYS A 27 -16.08 -5.80 10.58
C LYS A 27 -16.86 -4.74 9.81
N THR A 28 -17.02 -4.90 8.52
CA THR A 28 -17.86 -4.02 7.73
C THR A 28 -19.32 -4.11 8.18
N PRO A 29 -19.99 -2.99 8.48
CA PRO A 29 -21.38 -3.01 8.95
C PRO A 29 -22.39 -3.45 7.89
N SER A 30 -22.01 -3.54 6.62
CA SER A 30 -22.90 -3.96 5.54
C SER A 30 -22.27 -5.05 4.69
N GLN A 31 -23.01 -6.10 4.43
CA GLN A 31 -22.65 -7.23 3.55
C GLN A 31 -22.42 -6.85 2.06
N LYS A 32 -22.42 -5.56 1.72
CA LYS A 32 -22.24 -5.04 0.36
C LYS A 32 -20.82 -4.51 0.07
N THR A 33 -19.93 -4.57 1.04
CA THR A 33 -18.57 -4.07 0.89
C THR A 33 -17.61 -5.12 0.35
N ALA A 34 -16.61 -4.66 -0.39
CA ALA A 34 -15.58 -5.50 -0.97
C ALA A 34 -14.75 -6.22 0.10
N ASN A 35 -14.36 -7.44 -0.18
CA ASN A 35 -13.39 -8.19 0.63
C ASN A 35 -11.96 -7.74 0.32
N ILE A 36 -11.09 -7.75 1.32
CA ILE A 36 -9.67 -7.44 1.18
C ILE A 36 -8.87 -8.68 1.52
N ASN A 37 -8.01 -9.09 0.59
CA ASN A 37 -7.08 -10.21 0.78
C ASN A 37 -5.63 -9.70 0.71
N VAL A 38 -4.85 -9.89 1.76
CA VAL A 38 -3.43 -9.52 1.77
C VAL A 38 -2.64 -10.61 1.05
N ILE A 39 -2.19 -10.28 -0.16
CA ILE A 39 -1.48 -11.22 -1.05
C ILE A 39 -0.01 -11.35 -0.65
N LYS A 40 0.66 -10.22 -0.36
CA LYS A 40 2.09 -10.19 -0.08
C LYS A 40 2.48 -8.94 0.71
N ILE A 41 3.47 -9.08 1.59
CA ILE A 41 3.99 -7.97 2.40
C ILE A 41 5.50 -7.91 2.23
N ALA A 42 6.01 -6.82 1.66
CA ALA A 42 7.44 -6.61 1.49
C ALA A 42 8.06 -5.97 2.74
N VAL A 43 9.15 -6.55 3.20
CA VAL A 43 9.92 -6.09 4.36
C VAL A 43 11.42 -6.12 4.05
N LYS A 44 12.18 -5.19 4.63
CA LYS A 44 13.63 -5.14 4.45
C LYS A 44 14.34 -6.34 5.13
N ASN A 45 13.81 -6.81 6.25
CA ASN A 45 14.42 -7.91 7.02
C ASN A 45 13.31 -8.84 7.55
N LEU A 46 13.31 -10.09 7.07
CA LEU A 46 12.35 -11.13 7.49
C LEU A 46 12.47 -11.51 8.97
N ARG A 47 13.68 -11.48 9.52
CA ARG A 47 13.98 -11.90 10.90
C ARG A 47 13.75 -10.81 11.95
N LYS A 48 13.44 -9.58 11.53
CA LYS A 48 13.20 -8.47 12.47
C LYS A 48 12.00 -8.81 13.37
N LYS A 49 12.21 -8.74 14.70
CA LYS A 49 11.12 -8.88 15.69
C LYS A 49 10.09 -7.74 15.48
N ARG A 50 8.82 -8.07 15.50
CA ARG A 50 7.69 -7.15 15.32
C ARG A 50 6.67 -7.35 16.43
N SER A 51 5.94 -6.31 16.78
CA SER A 51 4.85 -6.37 17.76
C SER A 51 3.65 -7.22 17.32
N LEU A 52 3.58 -7.54 16.04
CA LEU A 52 2.57 -8.39 15.44
C LEU A 52 3.13 -9.78 15.17
N SER A 53 2.35 -10.84 15.45
CA SER A 53 2.73 -12.20 15.02
C SER A 53 2.78 -12.26 13.49
N VAL A 54 3.95 -12.58 12.95
CA VAL A 54 4.20 -12.62 11.50
C VAL A 54 4.25 -14.04 10.94
N LYS A 55 4.07 -15.07 11.78
CA LYS A 55 4.22 -16.47 11.38
C LYS A 55 3.33 -16.90 10.22
N SER A 56 2.14 -16.32 10.13
CA SER A 56 1.14 -16.61 9.07
C SER A 56 1.08 -15.54 7.97
N LEU A 57 1.95 -14.55 7.99
CA LEU A 57 1.92 -13.47 7.00
C LEU A 57 2.78 -13.81 5.77
N PRO A 58 2.31 -13.48 4.56
CA PRO A 58 3.03 -13.74 3.31
C PRO A 58 4.16 -12.72 3.09
N LEU A 59 5.25 -12.85 3.85
CA LEU A 59 6.39 -11.92 3.83
C LEU A 59 7.33 -12.19 2.65
N THR A 60 7.90 -11.11 2.10
CA THR A 60 8.95 -11.14 1.08
C THR A 60 9.97 -10.03 1.30
N THR A 61 11.18 -10.19 0.79
CA THR A 61 12.17 -9.10 0.66
C THR A 61 12.15 -8.44 -0.72
N ASP A 62 11.45 -9.05 -1.68
CA ASP A 62 11.29 -8.51 -3.03
C ASP A 62 10.10 -7.53 -3.08
N THR A 63 10.39 -6.26 -2.85
CA THR A 63 9.38 -5.20 -2.90
C THR A 63 8.81 -5.00 -4.30
N MET A 64 9.62 -5.19 -5.34
CA MET A 64 9.15 -4.99 -6.72
C MET A 64 8.11 -6.02 -7.14
N SER A 65 8.14 -7.22 -6.55
CA SER A 65 7.13 -8.25 -6.81
C SER A 65 5.70 -7.82 -6.46
N LEU A 66 5.51 -6.82 -5.59
CA LEU A 66 4.18 -6.26 -5.31
C LEU A 66 3.58 -5.53 -6.52
N ALA A 67 4.44 -4.86 -7.30
CA ALA A 67 4.01 -4.11 -8.47
C ALA A 67 3.78 -5.00 -9.71
N THR A 68 4.33 -6.20 -9.73
CA THR A 68 4.28 -7.13 -10.88
C THR A 68 3.38 -8.35 -10.66
N ASN A 69 2.91 -8.59 -9.43
CA ASN A 69 2.05 -9.72 -9.12
C ASN A 69 0.60 -9.46 -9.60
N ASP A 70 0.09 -10.30 -10.47
CA ASP A 70 -1.24 -10.15 -11.07
C ASP A 70 -2.39 -10.26 -10.05
N ASN A 71 -2.16 -10.90 -8.90
CA ASN A 71 -3.14 -11.00 -7.83
C ASN A 71 -3.18 -9.76 -6.92
N VAL A 72 -2.31 -8.77 -7.13
CA VAL A 72 -2.31 -7.49 -6.41
C VAL A 72 -3.06 -6.45 -7.22
N ASP A 73 -4.18 -5.99 -6.72
CA ASP A 73 -4.97 -4.89 -7.28
C ASP A 73 -4.57 -3.55 -6.70
N ILE A 74 -4.20 -3.53 -5.43
CA ILE A 74 -3.90 -2.32 -4.66
C ILE A 74 -2.54 -2.48 -3.97
N LEU A 75 -1.64 -1.54 -4.24
CA LEU A 75 -0.39 -1.38 -3.49
C LEU A 75 -0.58 -0.37 -2.36
N ILE A 76 -0.23 -0.75 -1.13
CA ILE A 76 -0.14 0.16 0.02
C ILE A 76 1.34 0.39 0.33
N GLU A 77 1.83 1.61 0.12
CA GLU A 77 3.24 1.99 0.35
C GLU A 77 3.39 2.70 1.70
N LEU A 78 4.17 2.08 2.59
CA LEU A 78 4.44 2.52 3.97
C LEU A 78 5.94 2.46 4.30
N ILE A 79 6.81 2.56 3.29
CA ILE A 79 8.27 2.48 3.47
C ILE A 79 8.83 3.83 3.91
N GLY A 80 8.39 4.90 3.27
CA GLY A 80 8.94 6.24 3.44
C GLY A 80 10.14 6.54 2.53
N GLY A 81 10.56 7.83 2.52
CA GLY A 81 11.61 8.35 1.66
C GLY A 81 11.14 8.70 0.23
N SER A 82 11.79 9.70 -0.39
CA SER A 82 11.40 10.20 -1.72
C SER A 82 12.10 9.48 -2.88
N LYS A 83 13.10 8.67 -2.59
CA LYS A 83 13.96 8.00 -3.59
C LYS A 83 14.03 6.49 -3.32
N GLY A 84 14.70 5.78 -4.22
CA GLY A 84 14.96 4.36 -4.04
C GLY A 84 13.73 3.49 -4.28
N ILE A 85 13.55 2.48 -3.41
CA ILE A 85 12.55 1.43 -3.64
C ILE A 85 11.11 1.92 -3.54
N ALA A 86 10.82 2.90 -2.67
CA ALA A 86 9.48 3.47 -2.52
C ALA A 86 8.99 4.09 -3.85
N TYR A 87 9.80 4.97 -4.45
CA TYR A 87 9.50 5.56 -5.75
C TYR A 87 9.35 4.50 -6.86
N LYS A 88 10.32 3.57 -6.93
CA LYS A 88 10.32 2.54 -7.98
C LYS A 88 9.08 1.65 -7.94
N VAL A 89 8.70 1.17 -6.75
CA VAL A 89 7.55 0.27 -6.61
C VAL A 89 6.23 0.98 -6.87
N VAL A 90 6.07 2.23 -6.40
CA VAL A 90 4.85 3.02 -6.66
C VAL A 90 4.70 3.32 -8.14
N LYS A 91 5.75 3.83 -8.78
CA LYS A 91 5.74 4.11 -10.22
C LYS A 91 5.40 2.85 -11.03
N LYS A 92 6.05 1.73 -10.74
CA LYS A 92 5.82 0.45 -11.45
C LYS A 92 4.39 -0.08 -11.22
N ALA A 93 3.86 0.04 -10.00
CA ALA A 93 2.49 -0.37 -9.71
C ALA A 93 1.47 0.42 -10.53
N LEU A 94 1.60 1.74 -10.58
CA LEU A 94 0.73 2.61 -11.40
C LEU A 94 0.82 2.27 -12.90
N GLN A 95 2.04 2.03 -13.42
CA GLN A 95 2.26 1.60 -14.80
C GLN A 95 1.63 0.24 -15.10
N ASN A 96 1.57 -0.66 -14.11
CA ASN A 96 0.93 -1.97 -14.21
C ASN A 96 -0.56 -1.93 -13.81
N LYS A 97 -1.19 -0.76 -13.90
CA LYS A 97 -2.63 -0.54 -13.66
C LYS A 97 -3.09 -0.98 -12.26
N LYS A 98 -2.23 -0.85 -11.26
CA LYS A 98 -2.60 -1.08 -9.86
C LYS A 98 -2.92 0.23 -9.17
N HIS A 99 -3.96 0.24 -8.35
CA HIS A 99 -4.24 1.37 -7.47
C HIS A 99 -3.14 1.48 -6.42
N VAL A 100 -2.82 2.70 -6.00
CA VAL A 100 -1.80 2.94 -4.98
C VAL A 100 -2.36 3.80 -3.86
N ILE A 101 -2.07 3.39 -2.62
CA ILE A 101 -2.28 4.18 -1.41
C ILE A 101 -0.90 4.40 -0.78
N THR A 102 -0.52 5.65 -0.54
CA THR A 102 0.77 5.97 0.09
C THR A 102 0.61 6.92 1.27
N ALA A 103 1.37 6.69 2.33
CA ALA A 103 1.53 7.60 3.46
C ALA A 103 2.82 8.44 3.38
N ASN A 104 3.51 8.40 2.23
CA ASN A 104 4.85 8.93 2.05
C ASN A 104 4.86 10.39 1.58
N LYS A 105 4.91 11.32 2.51
CA LYS A 105 4.95 12.77 2.24
C LYS A 105 6.13 13.18 1.36
N ALA A 106 7.32 12.63 1.63
CA ALA A 106 8.53 12.98 0.88
C ALA A 106 8.45 12.52 -0.58
N LEU A 107 7.86 11.36 -0.84
CA LEU A 107 7.62 10.85 -2.19
C LEU A 107 6.71 11.81 -2.98
N LEU A 108 5.60 12.21 -2.39
CA LEU A 108 4.63 13.08 -3.05
C LEU A 108 5.16 14.50 -3.26
N ALA A 109 5.92 15.03 -2.30
CA ALA A 109 6.53 16.35 -2.43
C ALA A 109 7.47 16.45 -3.64
N VAL A 110 8.20 15.36 -3.96
CA VAL A 110 9.18 15.32 -5.05
C VAL A 110 8.58 14.79 -6.36
N HIS A 111 7.73 13.77 -6.30
CA HIS A 111 7.26 13.02 -7.46
C HIS A 111 5.75 13.02 -7.65
N GLY A 112 4.98 13.75 -6.81
CA GLY A 112 3.53 13.71 -6.83
C GLY A 112 2.91 14.01 -8.19
N ASN A 113 3.39 15.06 -8.88
CA ASN A 113 2.87 15.43 -10.20
C ASN A 113 3.14 14.35 -11.27
N GLU A 114 4.33 13.73 -11.26
CA GLU A 114 4.67 12.66 -12.18
C GLU A 114 3.80 11.43 -11.93
N LEU A 115 3.70 11.01 -10.66
CA LEU A 115 2.95 9.82 -10.27
C LEU A 115 1.45 9.99 -10.53
N SER A 116 0.89 11.17 -10.30
CA SER A 116 -0.51 11.49 -10.62
C SER A 116 -0.80 11.38 -12.12
N LYS A 117 0.08 11.90 -12.97
CA LYS A 117 -0.05 11.76 -14.44
C LYS A 117 -0.04 10.29 -14.87
N ILE A 118 0.86 9.48 -14.29
CA ILE A 118 0.92 8.03 -14.58
C ILE A 118 -0.38 7.34 -14.14
N ALA A 119 -0.91 7.69 -12.98
CA ALA A 119 -2.17 7.15 -12.47
C ALA A 119 -3.34 7.47 -13.41
N GLU A 120 -3.47 8.73 -13.84
CA GLU A 120 -4.49 9.19 -14.81
C GLU A 120 -4.38 8.45 -16.14
N GLN A 121 -3.17 8.36 -16.71
CA GLN A 121 -2.92 7.65 -17.97
C GLN A 121 -3.29 6.16 -17.93
N ASN A 122 -3.21 5.53 -16.77
CA ASN A 122 -3.55 4.13 -16.58
C ASN A 122 -4.93 3.88 -15.96
N ASN A 123 -5.73 4.93 -15.74
CA ASN A 123 -7.06 4.88 -15.13
C ASN A 123 -7.06 4.18 -13.75
N VAL A 124 -6.08 4.50 -12.92
CA VAL A 124 -5.97 4.01 -11.54
C VAL A 124 -5.89 5.16 -10.54
N CYS A 125 -6.21 4.89 -9.28
CA CYS A 125 -6.15 5.87 -8.22
C CYS A 125 -4.77 5.91 -7.55
N LEU A 126 -4.29 7.12 -7.27
CA LEU A 126 -3.20 7.38 -6.33
C LEU A 126 -3.78 8.14 -5.14
N ASN A 127 -3.98 7.44 -4.02
CA ASN A 127 -4.55 7.98 -2.79
C ASN A 127 -3.47 8.24 -1.76
N TYR A 128 -3.53 9.40 -1.09
CA TYR A 128 -2.47 9.87 -0.19
C TYR A 128 -2.96 10.69 1.01
N GLU A 129 -4.20 10.52 1.44
CA GLU A 129 -4.74 11.25 2.60
C GLU A 129 -3.88 11.09 3.86
N ALA A 130 -3.37 9.90 4.12
CA ALA A 130 -2.48 9.65 5.25
C ALA A 130 -1.12 10.38 5.16
N ALA A 131 -0.72 10.83 3.97
CA ALA A 131 0.48 11.64 3.76
C ALA A 131 0.25 13.12 4.06
N ILE A 132 -1.01 13.56 4.17
CA ILE A 132 -1.39 14.94 4.44
C ILE A 132 -1.90 15.05 5.87
N ALA A 133 -1.20 15.79 6.71
CA ALA A 133 -1.56 16.08 8.12
C ALA A 133 -1.95 14.84 8.94
N GLY A 134 -1.38 13.65 8.63
CA GLY A 134 -1.65 12.42 9.37
C GLY A 134 -3.09 11.92 9.28
N GLY A 135 -3.80 12.27 8.20
CA GLY A 135 -5.20 11.88 8.01
C GLY A 135 -6.21 12.83 8.68
N ILE A 136 -5.76 13.96 9.22
CA ILE A 136 -6.66 15.04 9.65
C ILE A 136 -7.37 15.58 8.40
N PRO A 137 -8.73 15.70 8.37
CA PRO A 137 -9.47 16.11 7.18
C PRO A 137 -9.35 17.62 6.93
N ILE A 138 -8.18 18.05 6.45
CA ILE A 138 -7.89 19.45 6.04
C ILE A 138 -8.08 19.70 4.55
N VAL A 139 -8.19 18.63 3.77
CA VAL A 139 -8.48 18.68 2.34
C VAL A 139 -9.81 17.97 2.12
N LYS A 140 -10.78 18.69 1.55
CA LYS A 140 -12.07 18.16 1.12
C LYS A 140 -12.09 18.01 -0.38
#